data_aa6a70373c3be49e4731200fbc39f593
#
_entry.id   aa6a70373c3be49e4731200fbc39f593
#
_cell.length_a   1.000
_cell.length_b   1.000
_cell.length_c   1.000
_cell.angle_alpha   90.00
_cell.angle_beta   90.00
_cell.angle_gamma   90.00
#
_symmetry.space_group_name_H-M   'P 1'
#
loop_
_entity.id
_entity.type
_entity.pdbx_description
1 polymer ?
#
loop_
_entity_poly.entity_id
_entity_poly.type
_entity_poly.pdbx_seq_one_letter_code
_entity_poly.pdbx_strand_id
1 'polypeptide(L)'
;MIRVRWARLGAWFFAAATLISVGRPSLAVDWPTRPVRFIVTLGAASGVDIGARLFADRLSAQWKQPIVVENRPGGDGILAITSFLSAHDDHTVLVTPVAAFTAHPYFHDPVPYDAEKLTPIARISNTVVAVAVPTSLNVNSLKDLEALARAQPGKLNWTTATGFTDFVFAGYLHTVGLKMEKVPYKNPAGAVTDLASGTIQVYMPAYAIVRPQVQAGAVKVLAVTNHERFSGLPNIPTAVEAGYPSLEFDGLVGIFASPEMNAETRAKIAQDVRSVANDPAILERMTATGQIVSPGEGAEFEASIEKQKAPIAEVAKLFGNKPVQ
;
A
#
# COMPACT_ATOMS: atom_id res chain seq x y z
N MET A 1 53.63 -60.22 59.98
CA MET A 1 53.63 -58.73 59.82
C MET A 1 53.01 -58.38 58.48
N ILE A 2 51.73 -58.07 58.43
CA ILE A 2 51.02 -57.73 57.19
C ILE A 2 50.37 -56.40 57.42
N ARG A 3 50.78 -55.37 56.62
CA ARG A 3 50.23 -54.02 56.64
C ARG A 3 49.04 -53.95 55.66
N VAL A 4 47.82 -53.68 56.16
CA VAL A 4 46.62 -53.42 55.38
C VAL A 4 46.60 -51.96 55.06
N ARG A 5 46.56 -51.61 53.75
CA ARG A 5 46.37 -50.24 53.23
C ARG A 5 44.87 -50.03 52.97
N TRP A 6 44.29 -49.06 53.66
CA TRP A 6 42.93 -48.59 53.41
C TRP A 6 42.86 -47.66 52.19
N ALA A 7 42.12 -48.07 51.17
CA ALA A 7 41.78 -47.21 50.03
C ALA A 7 40.51 -46.41 50.33
N ARG A 8 40.63 -45.12 50.28
CA ARG A 8 39.51 -44.19 50.44
C ARG A 8 38.78 -44.04 49.07
N LEU A 9 37.54 -44.50 48.96
CA LEU A 9 36.61 -44.25 47.87
C LEU A 9 35.93 -42.93 48.12
N GLY A 10 36.30 -41.92 47.34
CA GLY A 10 35.59 -40.63 47.28
C GLY A 10 34.39 -40.74 46.35
N ALA A 11 33.19 -40.59 46.90
CA ALA A 11 31.96 -40.52 46.13
C ALA A 11 31.77 -39.07 45.59
N TRP A 12 31.81 -38.91 44.28
CA TRP A 12 31.46 -37.66 43.62
C TRP A 12 29.94 -37.63 43.39
N PHE A 13 29.24 -36.80 44.17
CA PHE A 13 27.84 -36.45 43.90
C PHE A 13 27.82 -35.40 42.79
N PHE A 14 27.45 -35.76 41.56
CA PHE A 14 27.06 -34.84 40.52
C PHE A 14 25.63 -34.40 40.77
N ALA A 15 25.42 -33.20 41.30
CA ALA A 15 24.12 -32.56 41.38
C ALA A 15 23.80 -31.98 39.97
N ALA A 16 22.97 -32.71 39.20
CA ALA A 16 22.40 -32.21 37.98
C ALA A 16 21.33 -31.16 38.32
N ALA A 17 21.68 -29.87 38.27
CA ALA A 17 20.71 -28.76 38.34
C ALA A 17 19.92 -28.71 37.02
N THR A 18 18.77 -29.34 36.98
CA THR A 18 17.78 -29.20 35.91
C THR A 18 17.22 -27.78 35.98
N LEU A 19 17.70 -26.86 35.11
CA LEU A 19 17.08 -25.57 34.85
C LEU A 19 15.71 -25.83 34.21
N ILE A 20 14.66 -25.87 35.03
CA ILE A 20 13.29 -25.80 34.56
C ILE A 20 13.12 -24.38 34.05
N SER A 21 13.23 -24.20 32.73
CA SER A 21 12.81 -22.97 32.04
C SER A 21 11.30 -22.88 32.21
N VAL A 22 10.86 -22.17 33.22
CA VAL A 22 9.44 -21.78 33.38
C VAL A 22 9.17 -20.82 32.26
N GLY A 23 8.66 -21.35 31.12
CA GLY A 23 8.07 -20.53 30.08
C GLY A 23 6.98 -19.67 30.72
N ARG A 24 7.19 -18.34 30.72
CA ARG A 24 6.15 -17.41 31.13
C ARG A 24 4.93 -17.72 30.26
N PRO A 25 3.75 -17.98 30.84
CA PRO A 25 2.55 -18.04 30.03
C PRO A 25 2.43 -16.70 29.30
N SER A 26 2.46 -16.72 27.98
CA SER A 26 2.06 -15.58 27.18
C SER A 26 0.60 -15.31 27.55
N LEU A 27 0.37 -14.30 28.37
CA LEU A 27 -0.97 -13.84 28.64
C LEU A 27 -1.53 -13.43 27.26
N ALA A 28 -2.49 -14.19 26.78
CA ALA A 28 -3.19 -13.84 25.53
C ALA A 28 -3.72 -12.40 25.72
N VAL A 29 -3.33 -11.50 24.82
CA VAL A 29 -3.80 -10.12 24.85
C VAL A 29 -5.30 -10.17 24.71
N ASP A 30 -6.03 -9.72 25.74
CA ASP A 30 -7.49 -9.59 25.69
C ASP A 30 -7.86 -8.34 24.89
N TRP A 31 -7.65 -8.44 23.59
CA TRP A 31 -7.93 -7.39 22.62
C TRP A 31 -8.51 -8.03 21.35
N PRO A 32 -9.54 -7.45 20.72
CA PRO A 32 -10.27 -6.25 21.15
C PRO A 32 -11.35 -6.54 22.19
N THR A 33 -11.55 -5.63 23.14
CA THR A 33 -12.59 -5.73 24.18
C THR A 33 -13.89 -5.01 23.81
N ARG A 34 -13.90 -4.26 22.72
CA ARG A 34 -15.00 -3.45 22.18
C ARG A 34 -14.87 -3.31 20.66
N PRO A 35 -15.89 -2.76 19.95
CA PRO A 35 -15.83 -2.55 18.52
C PRO A 35 -14.56 -1.80 18.08
N VAL A 36 -13.94 -2.26 16.99
CA VAL A 36 -12.76 -1.65 16.38
C VAL A 36 -13.19 -0.74 15.23
N ARG A 37 -12.52 0.40 15.04
CA ARG A 37 -12.74 1.31 13.93
C ARG A 37 -11.59 1.24 12.94
N PHE A 38 -11.91 1.05 11.68
CA PHE A 38 -10.97 1.19 10.56
C PHE A 38 -11.23 2.53 9.88
N ILE A 39 -10.37 3.52 10.10
CA ILE A 39 -10.43 4.81 9.38
C ILE A 39 -9.71 4.64 8.06
N VAL A 40 -10.41 4.87 6.94
CA VAL A 40 -9.91 4.72 5.58
C VAL A 40 -9.72 6.10 4.93
N THR A 41 -8.55 6.37 4.38
CA THR A 41 -8.20 7.67 3.78
C THR A 41 -8.87 7.95 2.44
N LEU A 42 -9.39 6.93 1.77
CA LEU A 42 -10.03 7.04 0.46
C LEU A 42 -11.55 6.83 0.54
N GLY A 43 -12.25 7.30 -0.48
CA GLY A 43 -13.70 7.16 -0.59
C GLY A 43 -14.17 5.72 -0.71
N ALA A 44 -15.45 5.50 -0.45
CA ALA A 44 -16.11 4.21 -0.61
C ALA A 44 -15.95 3.67 -2.04
N ALA A 45 -15.89 2.35 -2.18
CA ALA A 45 -15.65 1.62 -3.42
C ALA A 45 -14.26 1.86 -4.06
N SER A 46 -13.34 2.58 -3.41
CA SER A 46 -11.93 2.55 -3.80
C SER A 46 -11.32 1.18 -3.52
N GLY A 47 -10.21 0.85 -4.21
CA GLY A 47 -9.50 -0.41 -3.94
C GLY A 47 -9.10 -0.58 -2.48
N VAL A 48 -8.71 0.51 -1.82
CA VAL A 48 -8.38 0.53 -0.38
C VAL A 48 -9.59 0.25 0.50
N ASP A 49 -10.75 0.86 0.20
CA ASP A 49 -11.99 0.63 0.94
C ASP A 49 -12.47 -0.82 0.78
N ILE A 50 -12.44 -1.35 -0.45
CA ILE A 50 -12.82 -2.74 -0.71
C ILE A 50 -11.91 -3.69 0.08
N GLY A 51 -10.59 -3.49 0.02
CA GLY A 51 -9.63 -4.27 0.79
C GLY A 51 -9.87 -4.17 2.29
N ALA A 52 -10.04 -2.96 2.82
CA ALA A 52 -10.32 -2.74 4.23
C ALA A 52 -11.58 -3.50 4.70
N ARG A 53 -12.66 -3.49 3.91
CA ARG A 53 -13.92 -4.21 4.26
C ARG A 53 -13.74 -5.73 4.19
N LEU A 54 -13.02 -6.25 3.19
CA LEU A 54 -12.75 -7.68 3.10
C LEU A 54 -11.98 -8.19 4.32
N PHE A 55 -10.94 -7.45 4.73
CA PHE A 55 -10.20 -7.78 5.94
C PHE A 55 -11.03 -7.56 7.21
N ALA A 56 -11.81 -6.47 7.30
CA ALA A 56 -12.67 -6.20 8.43
C ALA A 56 -13.70 -7.32 8.66
N ASP A 57 -14.34 -7.83 7.63
CA ASP A 57 -15.31 -8.94 7.73
C ASP A 57 -14.68 -10.19 8.34
N ARG A 58 -13.49 -10.59 7.87
CA ARG A 58 -12.77 -11.76 8.37
C ARG A 58 -12.23 -11.57 9.78
N LEU A 59 -11.60 -10.43 10.03
CA LEU A 59 -11.07 -10.09 11.35
C LEU A 59 -12.19 -9.94 12.39
N SER A 60 -13.34 -9.37 12.02
CA SER A 60 -14.50 -9.25 12.90
C SER A 60 -15.00 -10.64 13.37
N ALA A 61 -15.07 -11.62 12.45
CA ALA A 61 -15.42 -12.99 12.78
C ALA A 61 -14.39 -13.65 13.71
N GLN A 62 -13.09 -13.41 13.47
CA GLN A 62 -11.99 -13.95 14.27
C GLN A 62 -11.93 -13.31 15.66
N TRP A 63 -12.08 -12.00 15.74
CA TRP A 63 -12.00 -11.23 17.00
C TRP A 63 -13.29 -11.27 17.82
N LYS A 64 -14.40 -11.72 17.24
CA LYS A 64 -15.75 -11.72 17.84
C LYS A 64 -16.18 -10.32 18.31
N GLN A 65 -15.68 -9.31 17.62
CA GLN A 65 -16.00 -7.91 17.83
C GLN A 65 -16.30 -7.25 16.49
N PRO A 66 -17.29 -6.36 16.41
CA PRO A 66 -17.58 -5.63 15.20
C PRO A 66 -16.41 -4.75 14.78
N ILE A 67 -16.16 -4.68 13.46
CA ILE A 67 -15.24 -3.70 12.86
C ILE A 67 -16.06 -2.73 12.02
N VAL A 68 -15.97 -1.45 12.35
CA VAL A 68 -16.67 -0.37 11.64
C VAL A 68 -15.67 0.28 10.68
N VAL A 69 -15.91 0.18 9.36
CA VAL A 69 -15.10 0.83 8.35
C VAL A 69 -15.68 2.22 8.05
N GLU A 70 -14.88 3.25 8.33
CA GLU A 70 -15.25 4.66 8.21
C GLU A 70 -14.37 5.35 7.17
N ASN A 71 -14.95 5.76 6.05
CA ASN A 71 -14.24 6.50 5.02
C ASN A 71 -14.20 8.00 5.35
N ARG A 72 -12.99 8.57 5.37
CA ARG A 72 -12.75 10.01 5.57
C ARG A 72 -11.85 10.57 4.46
N PRO A 73 -12.37 10.65 3.21
CA PRO A 73 -11.59 11.18 2.10
C PRO A 73 -11.42 12.69 2.21
N GLY A 74 -10.36 13.21 1.59
CA GLY A 74 -10.09 14.64 1.45
C GLY A 74 -8.68 15.04 1.89
N GLY A 75 -8.14 16.08 1.24
CA GLY A 75 -6.78 16.58 1.48
C GLY A 75 -5.71 15.50 1.31
N ASP A 76 -5.82 14.69 0.25
CA ASP A 76 -4.93 13.53 -0.02
C ASP A 76 -4.81 12.54 1.15
N GLY A 77 -5.84 12.46 2.02
CA GLY A 77 -5.85 11.59 3.19
C GLY A 77 -5.54 12.30 4.52
N ILE A 78 -5.19 13.58 4.48
CA ILE A 78 -4.86 14.36 5.69
C ILE A 78 -6.02 14.35 6.69
N LEU A 79 -7.29 14.49 6.22
CA LEU A 79 -8.45 14.48 7.09
C LEU A 79 -8.59 13.17 7.86
N ALA A 80 -8.35 12.04 7.23
CA ALA A 80 -8.38 10.73 7.89
C ALA A 80 -7.24 10.58 8.88
N ILE A 81 -6.01 10.94 8.48
CA ILE A 81 -4.81 10.81 9.30
C ILE A 81 -4.93 11.67 10.57
N THR A 82 -5.30 12.93 10.44
CA THR A 82 -5.49 13.83 11.58
C THR A 82 -6.59 13.34 12.51
N SER A 83 -7.73 12.87 11.95
CA SER A 83 -8.80 12.29 12.73
C SER A 83 -8.38 11.00 13.46
N PHE A 84 -7.60 10.15 12.83
CA PHE A 84 -7.04 8.95 13.43
C PHE A 84 -6.11 9.29 14.61
N LEU A 85 -5.15 10.20 14.41
CA LEU A 85 -4.23 10.61 15.45
C LEU A 85 -4.93 11.32 16.63
N SER A 86 -6.06 11.98 16.37
CA SER A 86 -6.86 12.63 17.41
C SER A 86 -7.78 11.69 18.18
N ALA A 87 -7.92 10.42 17.79
CA ALA A 87 -8.77 9.45 18.47
C ALA A 87 -8.20 9.05 19.84
N HIS A 88 -6.87 9.05 19.98
CA HIS A 88 -6.16 8.70 21.22
C HIS A 88 -6.66 7.40 21.86
N ASP A 89 -6.89 6.36 21.06
CA ASP A 89 -7.35 5.07 21.54
C ASP A 89 -6.67 3.89 20.81
N ASP A 90 -6.70 2.72 21.42
CA ASP A 90 -6.09 1.50 20.91
C ASP A 90 -7.06 0.60 20.10
N HIS A 91 -8.30 1.02 19.89
CA HIS A 91 -9.31 0.32 19.08
C HIS A 91 -9.63 1.05 17.77
N THR A 92 -8.86 2.06 17.43
CA THR A 92 -8.90 2.74 16.14
C THR A 92 -7.61 2.45 15.39
N VAL A 93 -7.71 2.00 14.14
CA VAL A 93 -6.58 1.82 13.23
C VAL A 93 -6.80 2.63 11.97
N LEU A 94 -5.71 3.04 11.34
CA LEU A 94 -5.73 3.72 10.05
C LEU A 94 -5.44 2.72 8.95
N VAL A 95 -6.25 2.72 7.89
CA VAL A 95 -6.01 1.96 6.66
C VAL A 95 -5.74 2.95 5.53
N THR A 96 -4.51 2.97 5.02
CA THR A 96 -4.09 4.00 4.08
C THR A 96 -3.05 3.48 3.07
N PRO A 97 -3.04 4.05 1.85
CA PRO A 97 -1.87 3.93 0.98
C PRO A 97 -0.65 4.58 1.64
N VAL A 98 0.49 3.91 1.59
CA VAL A 98 1.77 4.43 2.10
C VAL A 98 2.14 5.75 1.43
N ALA A 99 1.91 5.84 0.12
CA ALA A 99 2.17 7.04 -0.67
C ALA A 99 1.45 8.29 -0.16
N ALA A 100 0.30 8.15 0.54
CA ALA A 100 -0.43 9.28 1.07
C ALA A 100 0.45 10.12 2.02
N PHE A 101 1.12 9.50 2.99
CA PHE A 101 1.92 10.23 3.97
C PHE A 101 3.39 10.38 3.59
N THR A 102 3.96 9.48 2.78
CA THR A 102 5.36 9.60 2.33
C THR A 102 5.54 10.71 1.31
N ALA A 103 4.49 11.10 0.60
CA ALA A 103 4.51 12.19 -0.38
C ALA A 103 4.12 13.56 0.20
N HIS A 104 3.40 13.59 1.32
CA HIS A 104 2.91 14.86 1.90
C HIS A 104 4.00 15.91 2.15
N PRO A 105 5.23 15.59 2.58
CA PRO A 105 6.28 16.58 2.74
C PRO A 105 6.66 17.35 1.46
N TYR A 106 6.28 16.82 0.29
CA TYR A 106 6.54 17.45 -1.00
C TYR A 106 5.35 18.26 -1.54
N PHE A 107 4.16 18.11 -0.92
CA PHE A 107 2.92 18.77 -1.36
C PHE A 107 2.37 19.77 -0.36
N HIS A 108 2.73 19.63 0.92
CA HIS A 108 2.19 20.41 2.01
C HIS A 108 3.31 20.98 2.86
N ASP A 109 3.27 22.31 3.08
CA ASP A 109 4.21 23.01 3.96
C ASP A 109 3.42 24.04 4.81
N PRO A 110 3.25 23.76 6.14
CA PRO A 110 3.68 22.55 6.85
C PRO A 110 2.73 21.36 6.64
N VAL A 111 3.23 20.13 6.82
CA VAL A 111 2.39 18.95 6.97
C VAL A 111 1.65 19.04 8.32
N PRO A 112 0.31 18.97 8.37
CA PRO A 112 -0.45 19.27 9.58
C PRO A 112 -0.53 18.14 10.61
N TYR A 113 0.34 17.14 10.51
CA TYR A 113 0.45 16.01 11.44
C TYR A 113 1.89 15.47 11.45
N ASP A 114 2.21 14.69 12.47
CA ASP A 114 3.47 13.99 12.62
C ASP A 114 3.37 12.56 12.08
N ALA A 115 4.03 12.29 10.96
CA ALA A 115 4.00 10.98 10.31
C ALA A 115 4.72 9.88 11.13
N GLU A 116 5.62 10.23 12.04
CA GLU A 116 6.32 9.27 12.93
C GLU A 116 5.37 8.63 13.95
N LYS A 117 4.20 9.26 14.17
CA LYS A 117 3.14 8.70 15.01
C LYS A 117 2.31 7.61 14.31
N LEU A 118 2.50 7.39 13.03
CA LEU A 118 1.86 6.32 12.28
C LEU A 118 2.69 5.05 12.41
N THR A 119 2.40 4.22 13.39
CA THR A 119 3.16 2.97 13.61
C THR A 119 2.67 1.87 12.66
N PRO A 120 3.51 1.36 11.74
CA PRO A 120 3.12 0.29 10.84
C PRO A 120 2.77 -0.99 11.60
N ILE A 121 1.63 -1.61 11.32
CA ILE A 121 1.24 -2.92 11.86
C ILE A 121 1.45 -3.99 10.80
N ALA A 122 0.78 -3.85 9.66
CA ALA A 122 0.80 -4.85 8.61
C ALA A 122 0.47 -4.21 7.26
N ARG A 123 1.17 -4.64 6.21
CA ARG A 123 0.77 -4.42 4.83
C ARG A 123 -0.34 -5.41 4.48
N ILE A 124 -1.42 -4.94 3.86
CA ILE A 124 -2.55 -5.78 3.46
C ILE A 124 -2.57 -6.05 1.96
N SER A 125 -2.18 -5.06 1.17
CA SER A 125 -2.18 -5.20 -0.28
C SER A 125 -1.22 -4.24 -0.98
N ASN A 126 -1.06 -4.50 -2.27
CA ASN A 126 -0.43 -3.62 -3.23
C ASN A 126 -1.45 -3.33 -4.33
N THR A 127 -1.92 -2.08 -4.40
CA THR A 127 -2.88 -1.64 -5.42
C THR A 127 -2.21 -1.64 -6.78
N VAL A 128 -2.84 -2.28 -7.75
CA VAL A 128 -2.37 -2.23 -9.14
C VAL A 128 -2.72 -0.87 -9.73
N VAL A 129 -1.71 -0.11 -10.11
CA VAL A 129 -1.87 1.17 -10.81
C VAL A 129 -1.50 0.98 -12.28
N ALA A 130 -2.38 1.42 -13.16
CA ALA A 130 -2.28 1.18 -14.59
C ALA A 130 -1.97 2.48 -15.35
N VAL A 131 -1.13 2.39 -16.38
CA VAL A 131 -1.06 3.42 -17.41
C VAL A 131 -2.08 3.04 -18.50
N ALA A 132 -3.20 3.71 -18.50
CA ALA A 132 -4.35 3.42 -19.35
C ALA A 132 -4.54 4.47 -20.45
N VAL A 133 -4.91 4.00 -21.65
CA VAL A 133 -5.16 4.85 -22.83
C VAL A 133 -6.45 4.42 -23.53
N PRO A 134 -7.12 5.30 -24.26
CA PRO A 134 -8.27 4.91 -25.09
C PRO A 134 -7.81 3.98 -26.23
N THR A 135 -8.62 2.98 -26.55
CA THR A 135 -8.30 2.06 -27.65
C THR A 135 -8.16 2.78 -29.00
N SER A 136 -8.95 3.87 -29.18
CA SER A 136 -8.91 4.73 -30.37
C SER A 136 -7.57 5.46 -30.58
N LEU A 137 -6.71 5.56 -29.57
CA LEU A 137 -5.40 6.19 -29.70
C LEU A 137 -4.42 5.37 -30.57
N ASN A 138 -4.72 4.06 -30.82
CA ASN A 138 -3.93 3.17 -31.64
C ASN A 138 -2.47 2.96 -31.21
N VAL A 139 -2.15 3.13 -29.91
CA VAL A 139 -0.86 2.79 -29.31
C VAL A 139 -0.99 1.46 -28.56
N ASN A 140 0.06 0.62 -28.57
CA ASN A 140 0.05 -0.70 -27.96
C ASN A 140 1.14 -0.91 -26.88
N SER A 141 1.98 0.10 -26.68
CA SER A 141 3.07 0.07 -25.71
C SER A 141 3.36 1.48 -25.16
N LEU A 142 4.09 1.58 -24.06
CA LEU A 142 4.62 2.86 -23.58
C LEU A 142 5.54 3.50 -24.60
N LYS A 143 6.26 2.70 -25.39
CA LYS A 143 7.12 3.19 -26.47
C LYS A 143 6.33 3.85 -27.60
N ASP A 144 5.18 3.27 -27.97
CA ASP A 144 4.29 3.89 -28.98
C ASP A 144 3.70 5.20 -28.47
N LEU A 145 3.31 5.22 -27.18
CA LEU A 145 2.81 6.43 -26.52
C LEU A 145 3.89 7.53 -26.51
N GLU A 146 5.12 7.18 -26.16
CA GLU A 146 6.25 8.10 -26.18
C GLU A 146 6.48 8.66 -27.58
N ALA A 147 6.50 7.80 -28.61
CA ALA A 147 6.68 8.22 -30.00
C ALA A 147 5.58 9.18 -30.45
N LEU A 148 4.33 8.89 -30.10
CA LEU A 148 3.18 9.76 -30.41
C LEU A 148 3.28 11.13 -29.69
N ALA A 149 3.64 11.13 -28.40
CA ALA A 149 3.81 12.35 -27.63
C ALA A 149 4.97 13.23 -28.16
N ARG A 150 6.05 12.62 -28.62
CA ARG A 150 7.17 13.34 -29.27
C ARG A 150 6.76 13.95 -30.62
N ALA A 151 5.93 13.24 -31.38
CA ALA A 151 5.42 13.75 -32.68
C ALA A 151 4.40 14.89 -32.51
N GLN A 152 3.75 14.98 -31.34
CA GLN A 152 2.68 15.93 -31.07
C GLN A 152 2.89 16.63 -29.69
N PRO A 153 3.97 17.42 -29.49
CA PRO A 153 4.26 18.05 -28.21
C PRO A 153 3.13 18.93 -27.71
N GLY A 154 2.66 18.71 -26.47
CA GLY A 154 1.58 19.46 -25.83
C GLY A 154 0.17 19.21 -26.39
N LYS A 155 -0.02 18.19 -27.24
CA LYS A 155 -1.35 17.86 -27.80
C LYS A 155 -2.06 16.75 -27.08
N LEU A 156 -1.31 15.90 -26.37
CA LEU A 156 -1.90 14.82 -25.60
C LEU A 156 -2.22 15.31 -24.18
N ASN A 157 -3.39 14.94 -23.69
CA ASN A 157 -3.88 15.26 -22.36
C ASN A 157 -3.69 14.04 -21.44
N TRP A 158 -3.30 14.30 -20.20
CA TRP A 158 -3.15 13.27 -19.19
C TRP A 158 -3.80 13.65 -17.86
N THR A 159 -4.13 12.65 -17.07
CA THR A 159 -4.59 12.81 -15.68
C THR A 159 -4.19 11.61 -14.83
N THR A 160 -4.33 11.75 -13.53
CA THR A 160 -4.15 10.66 -12.57
C THR A 160 -5.24 10.68 -11.48
N ALA A 161 -5.17 9.76 -10.53
CA ALA A 161 -6.20 9.64 -9.50
C ALA A 161 -5.88 10.41 -8.21
N THR A 162 -4.60 10.70 -7.93
CA THR A 162 -4.14 11.34 -6.68
C THR A 162 -2.94 12.23 -6.93
N GLY A 163 -2.66 13.17 -6.01
CA GLY A 163 -1.48 14.04 -6.10
C GLY A 163 -0.16 13.27 -6.20
N PHE A 164 -0.04 12.13 -5.51
CA PHE A 164 1.15 11.28 -5.62
C PHE A 164 1.34 10.71 -7.03
N THR A 165 0.29 10.20 -7.66
CA THR A 165 0.38 9.68 -9.04
C THR A 165 0.59 10.79 -10.06
N ASP A 166 0.09 12.01 -9.81
CA ASP A 166 0.45 13.21 -10.60
C ASP A 166 1.95 13.43 -10.60
N PHE A 167 2.55 13.37 -9.42
CA PHE A 167 3.97 13.59 -9.21
C PHE A 167 4.82 12.56 -9.95
N VAL A 168 4.48 11.28 -9.83
CA VAL A 168 5.19 10.19 -10.55
C VAL A 168 5.09 10.36 -12.06
N PHE A 169 3.89 10.64 -12.58
CA PHE A 169 3.71 10.79 -14.04
C PHE A 169 4.38 12.05 -14.58
N ALA A 170 4.33 13.16 -13.85
CA ALA A 170 5.07 14.37 -14.21
C ALA A 170 6.59 14.14 -14.21
N GLY A 171 7.11 13.40 -13.21
CA GLY A 171 8.50 12.98 -13.14
C GLY A 171 8.91 12.13 -14.34
N TYR A 172 8.07 11.19 -14.75
CA TYR A 172 8.28 10.41 -15.97
C TYR A 172 8.35 11.34 -17.19
N LEU A 173 7.37 12.22 -17.40
CA LEU A 173 7.38 13.15 -18.55
C LEU A 173 8.66 14.00 -18.59
N HIS A 174 9.10 14.49 -17.42
CA HIS A 174 10.34 15.24 -17.30
C HIS A 174 11.56 14.40 -17.66
N THR A 175 11.66 13.18 -17.13
CA THR A 175 12.81 12.28 -17.36
C THR A 175 12.98 11.91 -18.81
N VAL A 176 11.87 11.66 -19.53
CA VAL A 176 11.89 11.31 -20.97
C VAL A 176 11.78 12.52 -21.89
N GLY A 177 11.68 13.74 -21.36
CA GLY A 177 11.59 14.98 -22.14
C GLY A 177 10.32 15.10 -22.97
N LEU A 178 9.17 14.66 -22.44
CA LEU A 178 7.88 14.75 -23.12
C LEU A 178 7.07 15.96 -22.65
N LYS A 179 6.24 16.51 -23.55
CA LYS A 179 5.29 17.58 -23.25
C LYS A 179 3.88 17.05 -23.46
N MET A 180 3.12 16.96 -22.38
CA MET A 180 1.70 16.62 -22.37
C MET A 180 0.96 17.54 -21.40
N GLU A 181 -0.32 17.83 -21.65
CA GLU A 181 -1.11 18.76 -20.84
C GLU A 181 -1.86 18.01 -19.73
N LYS A 182 -1.76 18.49 -18.49
CA LYS A 182 -2.48 17.91 -17.36
C LYS A 182 -3.91 18.45 -17.30
N VAL A 183 -4.89 17.54 -17.22
CA VAL A 183 -6.31 17.88 -17.01
C VAL A 183 -6.73 17.44 -15.61
N PRO A 184 -7.07 18.37 -14.71
CA PRO A 184 -7.48 18.03 -13.36
C PRO A 184 -8.93 17.53 -13.33
N TYR A 185 -9.18 16.43 -12.61
CA TYR A 185 -10.51 15.89 -12.36
C TYR A 185 -10.81 15.84 -10.86
N LYS A 186 -11.95 16.40 -10.46
CA LYS A 186 -12.46 16.28 -9.08
C LYS A 186 -13.12 14.93 -8.83
N ASN A 187 -13.59 14.28 -9.90
CA ASN A 187 -14.31 13.02 -9.85
C ASN A 187 -13.65 12.00 -10.80
N PRO A 188 -13.14 10.86 -10.28
CA PRO A 188 -12.56 9.80 -11.09
C PRO A 188 -13.49 9.27 -12.20
N ALA A 189 -14.82 9.26 -11.99
CA ALA A 189 -15.77 8.78 -12.98
C ALA A 189 -15.77 9.65 -14.25
N GLY A 190 -15.61 10.97 -14.10
CA GLY A 190 -15.46 11.88 -15.24
C GLY A 190 -14.22 11.57 -16.07
N ALA A 191 -13.08 11.34 -15.40
CA ALA A 191 -11.84 10.96 -16.07
C ALA A 191 -11.96 9.64 -16.85
N VAL A 192 -12.67 8.64 -16.28
CA VAL A 192 -12.93 7.37 -16.98
C VAL A 192 -13.76 7.55 -18.24
N THR A 193 -14.80 8.38 -18.18
CA THR A 193 -15.66 8.68 -19.33
C THR A 193 -14.85 9.39 -20.42
N ASP A 194 -14.07 10.40 -20.06
CA ASP A 194 -13.26 11.17 -21.00
C ASP A 194 -12.09 10.36 -21.57
N LEU A 195 -11.54 9.42 -20.81
CA LEU A 195 -10.58 8.45 -21.33
C LEU A 195 -11.23 7.52 -22.37
N ALA A 196 -12.38 6.95 -22.05
CA ALA A 196 -13.06 6.02 -22.95
C ALA A 196 -13.51 6.70 -24.27
N SER A 197 -13.88 7.98 -24.22
CA SER A 197 -14.21 8.77 -25.40
C SER A 197 -13.00 9.31 -26.18
N GLY A 198 -11.78 9.24 -25.59
CA GLY A 198 -10.56 9.79 -26.18
C GLY A 198 -10.38 11.31 -25.96
N THR A 199 -11.18 11.95 -25.11
CA THR A 199 -11.02 13.35 -24.70
C THR A 199 -9.71 13.57 -23.96
N ILE A 200 -9.32 12.62 -23.10
CA ILE A 200 -7.97 12.51 -22.54
C ILE A 200 -7.28 11.27 -23.11
N GLN A 201 -5.96 11.33 -23.28
CA GLN A 201 -5.20 10.29 -23.92
C GLN A 201 -4.48 9.36 -22.94
N VAL A 202 -4.21 9.84 -21.72
CA VAL A 202 -3.57 9.03 -20.68
C VAL A 202 -4.26 9.23 -19.34
N TYR A 203 -4.58 8.13 -18.69
CA TYR A 203 -5.03 8.12 -17.29
C TYR A 203 -4.22 7.10 -16.50
N MET A 204 -3.71 7.51 -15.33
CA MET A 204 -2.95 6.62 -14.45
C MET A 204 -3.71 6.41 -13.11
N PRO A 205 -4.76 5.57 -13.09
CA PRO A 205 -5.57 5.25 -11.93
C PRO A 205 -5.17 3.90 -11.30
N ALA A 206 -5.78 3.57 -10.16
CA ALA A 206 -5.93 2.17 -9.77
C ALA A 206 -6.69 1.41 -10.86
N TYR A 207 -6.19 0.21 -11.23
CA TYR A 207 -6.77 -0.60 -12.31
C TYR A 207 -8.28 -0.87 -12.12
N ALA A 208 -8.71 -1.08 -10.87
CA ALA A 208 -10.13 -1.26 -10.54
C ALA A 208 -11.05 -0.21 -11.15
N ILE A 209 -10.59 1.04 -11.23
CA ILE A 209 -11.37 2.19 -11.71
C ILE A 209 -11.64 2.09 -13.23
N VAL A 210 -10.65 1.65 -14.01
CA VAL A 210 -10.76 1.55 -15.49
C VAL A 210 -11.13 0.15 -15.97
N ARG A 211 -11.12 -0.85 -15.09
CA ARG A 211 -11.40 -2.25 -15.43
C ARG A 211 -12.68 -2.46 -16.26
N PRO A 212 -13.84 -1.83 -15.94
CA PRO A 212 -15.04 -2.00 -16.76
C PRO A 212 -14.84 -1.56 -18.21
N GLN A 213 -14.10 -0.45 -18.44
CA GLN A 213 -13.82 0.06 -19.78
C GLN A 213 -12.76 -0.78 -20.52
N VAL A 214 -11.82 -1.38 -19.77
CA VAL A 214 -10.86 -2.36 -20.35
C VAL A 214 -11.61 -3.62 -20.80
N GLN A 215 -12.52 -4.14 -19.99
CA GLN A 215 -13.35 -5.29 -20.35
C GLN A 215 -14.30 -5.01 -21.53
N ALA A 216 -14.80 -3.78 -21.64
CA ALA A 216 -15.61 -3.32 -22.77
C ALA A 216 -14.78 -3.04 -24.04
N GLY A 217 -13.44 -3.10 -23.97
CA GLY A 217 -12.56 -2.83 -25.10
C GLY A 217 -12.42 -1.34 -25.48
N ALA A 218 -12.97 -0.43 -24.69
CA ALA A 218 -12.87 1.02 -24.93
C ALA A 218 -11.52 1.60 -24.45
N VAL A 219 -10.90 0.95 -23.47
CA VAL A 219 -9.63 1.34 -22.87
C VAL A 219 -8.66 0.17 -22.89
N LYS A 220 -7.36 0.43 -23.08
CA LYS A 220 -6.27 -0.55 -22.90
C LYS A 220 -5.31 -0.09 -21.82
N VAL A 221 -4.68 -1.08 -21.17
CA VAL A 221 -3.57 -0.87 -20.26
C VAL A 221 -2.27 -1.13 -21.00
N LEU A 222 -1.34 -0.17 -20.95
CA LEU A 222 -0.03 -0.30 -21.62
C LEU A 222 1.02 -0.91 -20.67
N ALA A 223 0.94 -0.59 -19.39
CA ALA A 223 1.81 -1.12 -18.35
C ALA A 223 1.16 -0.96 -16.98
N VAL A 224 1.63 -1.74 -16.00
CA VAL A 224 1.39 -1.49 -14.57
C VAL A 224 2.64 -0.90 -13.93
N THR A 225 2.45 -0.05 -12.92
CA THR A 225 3.58 0.63 -12.24
C THR A 225 4.27 -0.24 -11.20
N ASN A 226 3.58 -1.29 -10.74
CA ASN A 226 4.03 -2.19 -9.69
C ASN A 226 5.33 -2.90 -10.08
N HIS A 227 6.12 -3.26 -9.06
CA HIS A 227 7.37 -4.01 -9.24
C HIS A 227 7.15 -5.37 -9.93
N GLU A 228 6.03 -6.02 -9.67
CA GLU A 228 5.66 -7.31 -10.26
C GLU A 228 4.43 -7.19 -11.15
N ARG A 229 4.35 -8.07 -12.15
CA ARG A 229 3.16 -8.19 -12.99
C ARG A 229 1.94 -8.58 -12.17
N PHE A 230 0.81 -8.03 -12.56
CA PHE A 230 -0.47 -8.42 -11.97
C PHE A 230 -1.01 -9.69 -12.63
N SER A 231 -1.33 -10.70 -11.83
CA SER A 231 -1.87 -11.99 -12.31
C SER A 231 -3.19 -11.85 -13.07
N GLY A 232 -4.00 -10.83 -12.74
CA GLY A 232 -5.24 -10.49 -13.46
C GLY A 232 -5.01 -9.85 -14.84
N LEU A 233 -3.76 -9.47 -15.16
CA LEU A 233 -3.33 -8.91 -16.45
C LEU A 233 -1.98 -9.53 -16.88
N PRO A 234 -1.88 -10.84 -17.08
CA PRO A 234 -0.60 -11.54 -17.25
C PRO A 234 0.20 -11.09 -18.48
N ASN A 235 -0.48 -10.59 -19.50
CA ASN A 235 0.12 -10.13 -20.74
C ASN A 235 0.55 -8.66 -20.72
N ILE A 236 0.22 -7.92 -19.66
CA ILE A 236 0.60 -6.51 -19.53
C ILE A 236 1.93 -6.45 -18.77
N PRO A 237 2.96 -5.79 -19.33
CA PRO A 237 4.26 -5.66 -18.68
C PRO A 237 4.18 -4.69 -17.49
N THR A 238 5.18 -4.78 -16.59
CA THR A 238 5.46 -3.69 -15.67
C THR A 238 6.10 -2.52 -16.42
N ALA A 239 6.09 -1.33 -15.84
CA ALA A 239 6.76 -0.18 -16.41
C ALA A 239 8.27 -0.42 -16.55
N VAL A 240 8.91 -1.13 -15.62
CA VAL A 240 10.32 -1.52 -15.67
C VAL A 240 10.60 -2.47 -16.84
N GLU A 241 9.78 -3.52 -17.01
CA GLU A 241 9.91 -4.44 -18.14
C GLU A 241 9.72 -3.73 -19.50
N ALA A 242 8.88 -2.69 -19.52
CA ALA A 242 8.68 -1.86 -20.71
C ALA A 242 9.82 -0.84 -20.96
N GLY A 243 10.81 -0.74 -20.05
CA GLY A 243 11.95 0.17 -20.18
C GLY A 243 11.75 1.55 -19.51
N TYR A 244 10.76 1.72 -18.67
CA TYR A 244 10.41 3.01 -18.02
C TYR A 244 10.45 2.92 -16.49
N PRO A 245 11.62 2.74 -15.87
CA PRO A 245 11.75 2.57 -14.42
C PRO A 245 11.30 3.81 -13.61
N SER A 246 11.26 5.00 -14.21
CA SER A 246 10.73 6.20 -13.55
C SER A 246 9.23 6.16 -13.27
N LEU A 247 8.49 5.22 -13.84
CA LEU A 247 7.08 4.96 -13.56
C LEU A 247 6.89 3.85 -12.51
N GLU A 248 7.98 3.24 -12.02
CA GLU A 248 7.88 2.17 -11.03
C GLU A 248 7.49 2.72 -9.67
N PHE A 249 6.39 2.24 -9.13
CA PHE A 249 6.06 2.35 -7.70
C PHE A 249 5.01 1.31 -7.33
N ASP A 250 5.05 0.90 -6.08
CA ASP A 250 4.06 -0.01 -5.50
C ASP A 250 2.94 0.77 -4.81
N GLY A 251 1.71 0.41 -5.09
CA GLY A 251 0.53 0.95 -4.44
C GLY A 251 0.29 0.35 -3.05
N LEU A 252 1.33 0.34 -2.18
CA LEU A 252 1.28 -0.30 -0.87
C LEU A 252 0.18 0.27 0.00
N VAL A 253 -0.66 -0.62 0.55
CA VAL A 253 -1.72 -0.30 1.50
C VAL A 253 -1.48 -1.05 2.79
N GLY A 254 -1.55 -0.36 3.90
CA GLY A 254 -1.32 -0.96 5.21
C GLY A 254 -2.26 -0.49 6.30
N ILE A 255 -2.16 -1.18 7.41
CA ILE A 255 -2.81 -0.88 8.69
C ILE A 255 -1.77 -0.25 9.60
N PHE A 256 -2.14 0.85 10.22
CA PHE A 256 -1.28 1.61 11.14
C PHE A 256 -1.95 1.77 12.50
N ALA A 257 -1.15 1.65 13.54
CA ALA A 257 -1.54 1.90 14.91
C ALA A 257 -1.26 3.36 15.32
N SER A 258 -2.00 3.83 16.32
CA SER A 258 -1.69 5.01 17.10
C SER A 258 -0.56 4.71 18.12
N PRO A 259 0.11 5.74 18.66
CA PRO A 259 1.12 5.57 19.71
C PRO A 259 0.59 4.88 20.98
N GLU A 260 -0.71 4.99 21.24
CA GLU A 260 -1.38 4.42 22.42
C GLU A 260 -1.49 2.90 22.38
N MET A 261 -1.43 2.30 21.18
CA MET A 261 -1.52 0.85 21.01
C MET A 261 -0.21 0.18 21.39
N ASN A 262 -0.23 -0.71 22.38
CA ASN A 262 0.96 -1.42 22.85
C ASN A 262 1.51 -2.43 21.81
N ALA A 263 2.78 -2.84 21.98
CA ALA A 263 3.47 -3.69 21.02
C ALA A 263 2.86 -5.09 20.90
N GLU A 264 2.31 -5.65 21.98
CA GLU A 264 1.71 -6.99 21.97
C GLU A 264 0.41 -6.99 21.16
N THR A 265 -0.42 -5.94 21.32
CA THR A 265 -1.63 -5.75 20.49
C THR A 265 -1.29 -5.58 19.02
N ARG A 266 -0.26 -4.78 18.68
CA ARG A 266 0.19 -4.63 17.29
C ARG A 266 0.65 -5.95 16.69
N ALA A 267 1.42 -6.74 17.44
CA ALA A 267 1.90 -8.05 17.00
C ALA A 267 0.74 -9.03 16.76
N LYS A 268 -0.27 -9.04 17.65
CA LYS A 268 -1.49 -9.83 17.47
C LYS A 268 -2.23 -9.43 16.20
N ILE A 269 -2.47 -8.14 15.97
CA ILE A 269 -3.15 -7.65 14.77
C ILE A 269 -2.37 -8.05 13.52
N ALA A 270 -1.05 -7.89 13.51
CA ALA A 270 -0.20 -8.28 12.38
C ALA A 270 -0.34 -9.77 12.04
N GLN A 271 -0.29 -10.64 13.04
CA GLN A 271 -0.47 -12.09 12.87
C GLN A 271 -1.87 -12.42 12.33
N ASP A 272 -2.92 -11.79 12.85
CA ASP A 272 -4.30 -12.01 12.43
C ASP A 272 -4.52 -11.53 10.99
N VAL A 273 -3.98 -10.37 10.62
CA VAL A 273 -3.98 -9.84 9.24
C VAL A 273 -3.27 -10.79 8.29
N ARG A 274 -2.12 -11.36 8.66
CA ARG A 274 -1.42 -12.37 7.87
C ARG A 274 -2.28 -13.63 7.66
N SER A 275 -2.96 -14.08 8.70
CA SER A 275 -3.87 -15.23 8.61
C SER A 275 -4.98 -14.98 7.60
N VAL A 276 -5.61 -13.80 7.64
CA VAL A 276 -6.67 -13.39 6.70
C VAL A 276 -6.11 -13.25 5.28
N ALA A 277 -4.90 -12.71 5.12
CA ALA A 277 -4.25 -12.53 3.82
C ALA A 277 -3.98 -13.86 3.11
N ASN A 278 -3.84 -14.96 3.83
CA ASN A 278 -3.65 -16.31 3.29
C ASN A 278 -4.97 -17.06 3.00
N ASP A 279 -6.14 -16.47 3.29
CA ASP A 279 -7.44 -17.05 2.95
C ASP A 279 -7.63 -17.02 1.42
N PRO A 280 -7.82 -18.18 0.74
CA PRO A 280 -8.00 -18.23 -0.71
C PRO A 280 -9.16 -17.35 -1.22
N ALA A 281 -10.25 -17.24 -0.45
CA ALA A 281 -11.39 -16.40 -0.82
C ALA A 281 -11.03 -14.89 -0.75
N ILE A 282 -10.14 -14.49 0.16
CA ILE A 282 -9.61 -13.12 0.20
C ILE A 282 -8.69 -12.87 -1.00
N LEU A 283 -7.77 -13.80 -1.30
CA LEU A 283 -6.88 -13.72 -2.45
C LEU A 283 -7.67 -13.53 -3.76
N GLU A 284 -8.67 -14.37 -3.98
CA GLU A 284 -9.54 -14.29 -5.18
C GLU A 284 -10.25 -12.94 -5.27
N ARG A 285 -10.93 -12.51 -4.19
CA ARG A 285 -11.70 -11.25 -4.17
C ARG A 285 -10.80 -10.03 -4.32
N MET A 286 -9.64 -10.01 -3.69
CA MET A 286 -8.67 -8.93 -3.81
C MET A 286 -8.12 -8.84 -5.24
N THR A 287 -7.73 -9.97 -5.84
CA THR A 287 -7.29 -10.03 -7.23
C THR A 287 -8.40 -9.53 -8.17
N ALA A 288 -9.64 -9.96 -7.96
CA ALA A 288 -10.78 -9.50 -8.75
C ALA A 288 -10.98 -7.98 -8.68
N THR A 289 -10.48 -7.30 -7.66
CA THR A 289 -10.56 -5.84 -7.48
C THR A 289 -9.28 -5.09 -7.82
N GLY A 290 -8.31 -5.73 -8.50
CA GLY A 290 -7.05 -5.10 -8.89
C GLY A 290 -6.11 -4.85 -7.70
N GLN A 291 -6.16 -5.73 -6.69
CA GLN A 291 -5.28 -5.70 -5.53
C GLN A 291 -4.41 -6.96 -5.54
N ILE A 292 -3.12 -6.79 -5.35
CA ILE A 292 -2.20 -7.90 -5.08
C ILE A 292 -2.14 -8.04 -3.56
N VAL A 293 -2.54 -9.20 -3.03
CA VAL A 293 -2.37 -9.48 -1.60
C VAL A 293 -0.89 -9.69 -1.34
N SER A 294 -0.32 -8.86 -0.49
CA SER A 294 1.11 -8.87 -0.19
C SER A 294 1.30 -8.61 1.30
N PRO A 295 1.04 -9.64 2.15
CA PRO A 295 1.19 -9.47 3.59
C PRO A 295 2.66 -9.22 3.96
N GLY A 296 2.88 -8.20 4.80
CA GLY A 296 4.17 -7.89 5.41
C GLY A 296 3.91 -7.37 6.81
N GLU A 297 4.68 -7.80 7.79
CA GLU A 297 4.47 -7.44 9.19
C GLU A 297 5.58 -6.53 9.70
N GLY A 298 5.23 -5.61 10.61
CA GLY A 298 6.17 -4.84 11.40
C GLY A 298 7.37 -4.33 10.60
N ALA A 299 8.56 -4.82 10.92
CA ALA A 299 9.82 -4.39 10.32
C ALA A 299 9.90 -4.62 8.78
N GLU A 300 9.28 -5.68 8.25
CA GLU A 300 9.23 -5.91 6.80
C GLU A 300 8.39 -4.84 6.10
N PHE A 301 7.24 -4.50 6.70
CA PHE A 301 6.40 -3.45 6.17
C PHE A 301 7.06 -2.07 6.29
N GLU A 302 7.71 -1.78 7.43
CA GLU A 302 8.49 -0.56 7.63
C GLU A 302 9.62 -0.42 6.60
N ALA A 303 10.38 -1.50 6.35
CA ALA A 303 11.40 -1.51 5.30
C ALA A 303 10.82 -1.24 3.91
N SER A 304 9.62 -1.73 3.61
CA SER A 304 8.93 -1.45 2.35
C SER A 304 8.53 0.03 2.22
N ILE A 305 8.13 0.66 3.33
CA ILE A 305 7.84 2.10 3.40
C ILE A 305 9.11 2.92 3.13
N GLU A 306 10.21 2.58 3.80
CA GLU A 306 11.50 3.28 3.60
C GLU A 306 12.02 3.13 2.17
N LYS A 307 11.92 1.93 1.59
CA LYS A 307 12.28 1.71 0.19
C LYS A 307 11.49 2.60 -0.77
N GLN A 308 10.22 2.89 -0.47
CA GLN A 308 9.37 3.73 -1.32
C GLN A 308 9.69 5.23 -1.21
N LYS A 309 10.28 5.69 -0.10
CA LYS A 309 10.63 7.11 0.09
C LYS A 309 11.71 7.58 -0.87
N ALA A 310 12.70 6.76 -1.18
CA ALA A 310 13.86 7.16 -2.00
C ALA A 310 13.48 7.57 -3.43
N PRO A 311 12.70 6.78 -4.21
CA PRO A 311 12.22 7.20 -5.54
C PRO A 311 11.40 8.50 -5.48
N ILE A 312 10.58 8.68 -4.45
CA ILE A 312 9.78 9.89 -4.26
C ILE A 312 10.69 11.10 -4.11
N ALA A 313 11.72 11.00 -3.26
CA ALA A 313 12.69 12.08 -3.06
C ALA A 313 13.45 12.43 -4.34
N GLU A 314 13.82 11.45 -5.17
CA GLU A 314 14.49 11.71 -6.45
C GLU A 314 13.58 12.46 -7.43
N VAL A 315 12.31 12.08 -7.54
CA VAL A 315 11.36 12.82 -8.37
C VAL A 315 11.14 14.24 -7.81
N ALA A 316 11.09 14.41 -6.48
CA ALA A 316 10.95 15.73 -5.86
C ALA A 316 12.09 16.69 -6.23
N LYS A 317 13.32 16.18 -6.34
CA LYS A 317 14.48 16.99 -6.77
C LYS A 317 14.31 17.57 -8.17
N LEU A 318 13.66 16.82 -9.10
CA LEU A 318 13.41 17.29 -10.48
C LEU A 318 12.56 18.56 -10.50
N PHE A 319 11.71 18.75 -9.50
CA PHE A 319 10.80 19.90 -9.37
C PHE A 319 11.28 20.92 -8.33
N GLY A 320 12.56 20.81 -7.88
CA GLY A 320 13.12 21.68 -6.86
C GLY A 320 12.43 21.57 -5.50
N ASN A 321 11.95 20.36 -5.16
CA ASN A 321 11.14 20.05 -3.97
C ASN A 321 9.85 20.89 -3.87
N LYS A 322 9.32 21.35 -5.00
CA LYS A 322 8.08 22.11 -5.06
C LYS A 322 6.92 21.19 -5.49
N PRO A 323 5.70 21.48 -5.04
CA PRO A 323 4.51 20.77 -5.48
C PRO A 323 4.35 20.84 -7.01
N VAL A 324 3.90 19.75 -7.61
CA VAL A 324 3.45 19.77 -9.02
C VAL A 324 2.13 20.52 -9.06
N GLN A 325 2.11 21.70 -9.69
CA GLN A 325 0.91 22.52 -9.89
C GLN A 325 0.01 21.94 -10.98
#